data_d01f2b062dacb0c8128a7b44bff4bab4
#
_entry.id   d01f2b062dacb0c8128a7b44bff4bab4
#
_cell.length_a   1.000
_cell.length_b   1.000
_cell.length_c   1.000
_cell.angle_alpha   90.00
_cell.angle_beta   90.00
_cell.angle_gamma   90.00
#
_symmetry.space_group_name_H-M   'P 1'
#
loop_
_entity.id
_entity.type
_entity.pdbx_description
1 polymer ?
#
loop_
_entity_poly.entity_id
_entity_poly.type
_entity_poly.pdbx_seq_one_letter_code
_entity_poly.pdbx_strand_id
1 'polypeptide(L)'
;MTVIEFFRTVCEDIHSTVVATVDKNNLPVTCVIDIMDYDSDGLYFLTARGKNFYDRLKAHGYLSLTGMKGSDTMHSVSASIFGYVREIGTERLKTLLQKKSVYV
;
A
#
# COMPACT_ATOMS: atom_id res chain seq x y z
N MET A 1 2.21 10.42 17.96
CA MET A 1 2.60 9.31 17.07
C MET A 1 3.62 9.82 16.06
N THR A 2 4.74 9.16 15.92
CA THR A 2 5.74 9.50 14.91
C THR A 2 5.32 8.95 13.54
N VAL A 3 5.96 9.44 12.48
CA VAL A 3 5.69 8.95 11.13
C VAL A 3 5.98 7.45 11.02
N ILE A 4 7.09 7.00 11.58
CA ILE A 4 7.46 5.59 11.50
C ILE A 4 6.50 4.70 12.31
N GLU A 5 5.99 5.17 13.43
CA GLU A 5 4.95 4.45 14.19
C GLU A 5 3.66 4.33 13.39
N PHE A 6 3.31 5.40 12.65
CA PHE A 6 2.15 5.38 11.77
C PHE A 6 2.33 4.36 10.65
N PHE A 7 3.49 4.34 10.01
CA PHE A 7 3.80 3.36 8.97
C PHE A 7 3.76 1.93 9.51
N ARG A 8 4.30 1.73 10.71
CA ARG A 8 4.23 0.42 11.37
C ARG A 8 2.78 -0.03 11.57
N THR A 9 1.94 0.88 12.04
CA THR A 9 0.51 0.57 12.24
C THR A 9 -0.15 0.17 10.93
N VAL A 10 0.11 0.90 9.86
CA VAL A 10 -0.47 0.58 8.54
C VAL A 10 0.03 -0.77 8.04
N CYS A 11 1.31 -1.06 8.21
CA CYS A 11 1.92 -2.29 7.73
C CYS A 11 1.53 -3.51 8.57
N GLU A 12 1.65 -3.39 9.89
CA GLU A 12 1.55 -4.55 10.79
C GLU A 12 0.16 -4.75 11.36
N ASP A 13 -0.51 -3.68 11.74
CA ASP A 13 -1.82 -3.78 12.40
C ASP A 13 -2.96 -3.80 11.40
N ILE A 14 -2.87 -3.01 10.35
CA ILE A 14 -3.90 -2.92 9.30
C ILE A 14 -3.59 -3.90 8.17
N HIS A 15 -2.41 -3.81 7.60
CA HIS A 15 -1.84 -4.68 6.57
C HIS A 15 -2.55 -4.60 5.21
N SER A 16 -3.84 -4.99 5.14
CA SER A 16 -4.63 -4.94 3.91
C SER A 16 -5.28 -3.56 3.78
N THR A 17 -5.03 -2.90 2.67
CA THR A 17 -5.51 -1.54 2.43
C THR A 17 -6.27 -1.45 1.13
N VAL A 18 -7.21 -0.51 1.06
CA VAL A 18 -7.89 -0.16 -0.19
C VAL A 18 -7.13 1.00 -0.81
N VAL A 19 -6.70 0.83 -2.05
CA VAL A 19 -5.90 1.80 -2.76
C VAL A 19 -6.69 2.37 -3.92
N ALA A 20 -6.70 3.69 -4.03
CA ALA A 20 -7.30 4.41 -5.15
C ALA A 20 -6.21 4.92 -6.07
N THR A 21 -6.34 4.64 -7.35
CA THR A 21 -5.48 5.15 -8.42
C THR A 21 -6.35 5.72 -9.53
N VAL A 22 -5.72 6.31 -10.52
CA VAL A 22 -6.42 6.93 -11.64
C VAL A 22 -6.00 6.24 -12.92
N ASP A 23 -6.96 5.90 -13.76
CA ASP A 23 -6.69 5.26 -15.04
C ASP A 23 -6.35 6.29 -16.13
N LYS A 24 -6.14 5.81 -17.36
CA LYS A 24 -5.77 6.64 -18.50
C LYS A 24 -6.87 7.64 -18.89
N ASN A 25 -8.09 7.42 -18.45
CA ASN A 25 -9.23 8.29 -18.72
C ASN A 25 -9.53 9.23 -17.54
N ASN A 26 -8.61 9.31 -16.57
CA ASN A 26 -8.76 10.09 -15.34
C ASN A 26 -9.92 9.63 -14.46
N LEU A 27 -10.30 8.38 -14.56
CA LEU A 27 -11.33 7.80 -13.70
C LEU A 27 -10.67 7.11 -12.50
N PRO A 28 -11.23 7.29 -11.29
CA PRO A 28 -10.68 6.62 -10.13
C PRO A 28 -10.97 5.12 -10.16
N VAL A 29 -9.97 4.33 -9.77
CA VAL A 29 -10.07 2.87 -9.71
C VAL A 29 -9.52 2.43 -8.37
N THR A 30 -10.20 1.53 -7.69
CA THR A 30 -9.75 1.01 -6.40
C THR A 30 -9.40 -0.47 -6.49
N CYS A 31 -8.48 -0.87 -5.63
CA CYS A 31 -8.14 -2.28 -5.42
C CYS A 31 -7.60 -2.46 -4.01
N VAL A 32 -7.48 -3.71 -3.58
CA VAL A 32 -6.92 -4.03 -2.27
C VAL A 32 -5.47 -4.46 -2.46
N ILE A 33 -4.58 -3.90 -1.66
CA ILE A 33 -3.18 -4.35 -1.60
C ILE A 33 -2.76 -4.55 -0.16
N ASP A 34 -1.79 -5.45 0.02
CA ASP A 34 -1.16 -5.68 1.31
C ASP A 34 0.12 -4.86 1.42
N ILE A 35 0.27 -4.14 2.53
CA ILE A 35 1.51 -3.43 2.81
C ILE A 35 2.49 -4.42 3.42
N MET A 36 3.61 -4.63 2.74
CA MET A 36 4.55 -5.70 3.06
C MET A 36 5.68 -5.27 3.97
N ASP A 37 6.04 -3.99 3.96
CA ASP A 37 7.15 -3.49 4.75
C ASP A 37 7.03 -1.98 4.90
N TYR A 38 7.85 -1.43 5.78
CA TYR A 38 7.93 0.01 5.99
C TYR A 38 9.33 0.38 6.48
N ASP A 39 9.70 1.63 6.29
CA ASP A 39 10.85 2.25 6.93
C ASP A 39 10.61 3.76 7.00
N SER A 40 11.63 4.55 7.30
CA SER A 40 11.48 6.00 7.41
C SER A 40 11.16 6.68 6.07
N ASP A 41 11.43 6.00 4.95
CA ASP A 41 11.18 6.54 3.61
C ASP A 41 9.74 6.28 3.13
N GLY A 42 9.08 5.25 3.65
CA GLY A 42 7.72 4.98 3.24
C GLY A 42 7.24 3.56 3.48
N LEU A 43 6.18 3.25 2.76
CA LEU A 43 5.54 1.94 2.78
C LEU A 43 5.89 1.19 1.48
N TYR A 44 6.00 -0.13 1.60
CA TYR A 44 6.40 -0.99 0.48
C TYR A 44 5.33 -2.03 0.21
N PHE A 45 5.05 -2.23 -1.06
CA PHE A 45 4.11 -3.25 -1.52
C PHE A 45 4.59 -3.87 -2.82
N LEU A 46 3.99 -5.00 -3.17
CA LEU A 46 4.33 -5.73 -4.39
C LEU A 46 3.23 -5.54 -5.42
N THR A 47 3.62 -5.40 -6.68
CA THR A 47 2.71 -5.44 -7.80
C THR A 47 3.37 -6.20 -8.95
N ALA A 48 2.57 -6.73 -9.85
CA ALA A 48 3.06 -7.49 -10.99
C ALA A 48 2.99 -6.64 -12.25
N ARG A 49 4.08 -6.62 -13.00
CA ARG A 49 4.10 -6.01 -14.33
C ARG A 49 3.07 -6.71 -15.22
N GLY A 50 2.42 -5.95 -16.09
CA GLY A 50 1.38 -6.47 -16.94
C GLY A 50 -0.01 -6.42 -16.33
N LYS A 51 -0.14 -6.01 -15.08
CA LYS A 51 -1.43 -5.78 -14.45
C LYS A 51 -1.84 -4.32 -14.60
N ASN A 52 -3.15 -4.08 -14.65
CA ASN A 52 -3.71 -2.74 -14.79
C ASN A 52 -3.28 -1.81 -13.66
N PHE A 53 -3.17 -2.33 -12.43
CA PHE A 53 -2.71 -1.56 -11.28
C PHE A 53 -1.29 -1.02 -11.51
N TYR A 54 -0.38 -1.88 -11.98
CA TYR A 54 0.98 -1.46 -12.30
C TYR A 54 0.98 -0.35 -13.34
N ASP A 55 0.17 -0.51 -14.39
CA ASP A 55 0.09 0.46 -15.48
C ASP A 55 -0.42 1.82 -14.98
N ARG A 56 -1.42 1.82 -14.09
CA ARG A 56 -1.94 3.06 -13.50
C ARG A 56 -0.88 3.77 -12.66
N LEU A 57 -0.09 3.03 -11.89
CA LEU A 57 1.00 3.61 -11.10
C LEU A 57 2.08 4.21 -11.98
N LYS A 58 2.44 3.55 -13.06
CA LYS A 58 3.43 4.07 -14.01
C LYS A 58 2.93 5.32 -14.71
N ALA A 59 1.65 5.40 -15.02
CA ALA A 59 1.07 6.53 -15.74
C ALA A 59 1.02 7.80 -14.90
N HIS A 60 0.67 7.69 -13.61
CA HIS A 60 0.40 8.86 -12.77
C HIS A 60 1.38 9.03 -11.61
N GLY A 61 1.98 7.95 -11.11
CA GLY A 61 3.00 8.01 -10.08
C GLY A 61 2.51 8.37 -8.69
N TYR A 62 1.21 8.26 -8.42
CA TYR A 62 0.66 8.53 -7.09
C TYR A 62 -0.55 7.65 -6.80
N LEU A 63 -0.89 7.57 -5.52
CA LEU A 63 -2.06 6.83 -5.06
C LEU A 63 -2.57 7.43 -3.75
N SER A 64 -3.80 7.09 -3.42
CA SER A 64 -4.33 7.25 -2.07
C SER A 64 -4.67 5.88 -1.52
N LEU A 65 -4.44 5.67 -0.24
CA LEU A 65 -4.84 4.43 0.39
C LEU A 65 -5.56 4.69 1.71
N THR A 66 -6.40 3.76 2.08
CA THR A 66 -7.04 3.78 3.39
C THR A 66 -7.12 2.36 3.91
N GLY A 67 -7.01 2.24 5.23
CA GLY A 67 -7.16 0.97 5.90
C GLY A 67 -7.84 1.16 7.23
N MET A 68 -8.38 0.09 7.77
CA MET A 68 -9.13 0.13 9.01
C MET A 68 -8.73 -1.04 9.90
N LYS A 69 -8.59 -0.77 11.19
CA LYS A 69 -8.42 -1.79 12.21
C LYS A 69 -9.60 -1.73 13.15
N GLY A 70 -10.29 -2.84 13.33
CA GLY A 70 -11.47 -2.93 14.18
C GLY A 70 -12.59 -3.69 13.51
N SER A 71 -13.67 -3.92 14.25
CA SER A 71 -14.78 -4.76 13.80
C SER A 71 -15.85 -3.98 13.03
N ASP A 72 -15.95 -2.68 13.29
CA ASP A 72 -16.92 -1.81 12.62
C ASP A 72 -16.44 -0.36 12.65
N THR A 73 -17.17 0.55 11.99
CA THR A 73 -16.76 1.94 11.88
C THR A 73 -16.81 2.71 13.21
N MET A 74 -17.65 2.28 14.13
CA MET A 74 -17.78 2.95 15.44
C MET A 74 -16.69 2.56 16.42
N HIS A 75 -16.10 1.37 16.26
CA HIS A 75 -15.12 0.79 17.17
C HIS A 75 -13.80 0.51 16.47
N SER A 76 -13.45 1.34 15.48
CA SER A 76 -12.27 1.13 14.68
C SER A 76 -11.44 2.40 14.56
N VAL A 77 -10.19 2.20 14.17
CA VAL A 77 -9.27 3.26 13.80
C VAL A 77 -8.99 3.12 12.32
N SER A 78 -9.12 4.21 11.58
CA SER A 78 -8.78 4.21 10.16
C SER A 78 -7.57 5.11 9.92
N ALA A 79 -6.83 4.78 8.86
CA ALA A 79 -5.68 5.55 8.41
C ALA A 79 -5.79 5.79 6.92
N SER A 80 -5.53 7.02 6.50
CA SER A 80 -5.55 7.39 5.09
C SER A 80 -4.27 8.12 4.73
N ILE A 81 -3.69 7.78 3.60
CA ILE A 81 -2.44 8.35 3.13
C ILE A 81 -2.57 8.66 1.64
N PHE A 82 -2.15 9.86 1.25
CA PHE A 82 -1.84 10.17 -0.15
C PHE A 82 -0.33 10.14 -0.29
N GLY A 83 0.17 9.51 -1.35
CA GLY A 83 1.61 9.45 -1.55
C GLY A 83 2.01 9.30 -3.00
N TYR A 84 3.26 9.64 -3.25
CA TYR A 84 3.91 9.40 -4.53
C TYR A 84 4.53 8.02 -4.52
N VAL A 85 4.48 7.37 -5.67
CA VAL A 85 4.92 5.98 -5.81
C VAL A 85 6.18 5.94 -6.66
N ARG A 86 7.15 5.18 -6.20
CA ARG A 86 8.39 4.96 -6.93
C ARG A 86 8.63 3.47 -7.07
N GLU A 87 8.94 3.04 -8.28
CA GLU A 87 9.36 1.66 -8.50
C GLU A 87 10.82 1.51 -8.06
N ILE A 88 11.07 0.58 -7.15
CA ILE A 88 12.42 0.30 -6.65
C ILE A 88 13.01 -0.97 -7.27
N GLY A 89 12.33 -1.52 -8.30
CA GLY A 89 12.79 -2.71 -8.98
C GLY A 89 12.79 -3.93 -8.07
N THR A 90 13.86 -4.68 -8.08
CA THR A 90 13.97 -5.93 -7.31
C THR A 90 14.79 -5.77 -6.03
N GLU A 91 15.18 -4.56 -5.65
CA GLU A 91 16.06 -4.31 -4.51
C GLU A 91 15.58 -4.97 -3.22
N ARG A 92 14.28 -4.91 -2.96
CA ARG A 92 13.67 -5.46 -1.75
C ARG A 92 12.86 -6.72 -2.00
N LEU A 93 12.82 -7.20 -3.23
CA LEU A 93 11.92 -8.28 -3.62
C LEU A 93 12.12 -9.52 -2.76
N LYS A 94 13.37 -9.93 -2.56
CA LYS A 94 13.68 -11.12 -1.76
C LYS A 94 13.20 -10.97 -0.33
N THR A 95 13.44 -9.82 0.29
CA THR A 95 13.01 -9.54 1.66
C THR A 95 11.48 -9.54 1.75
N LEU A 96 10.80 -8.92 0.80
CA LEU A 96 9.34 -8.85 0.79
C LEU A 96 8.72 -10.23 0.58
N LEU A 97 9.30 -11.06 -0.28
CA LEU A 97 8.82 -12.42 -0.49
C LEU A 97 9.01 -13.29 0.73
N GLN A 98 10.12 -13.11 1.47
CA GLN A 98 10.33 -13.82 2.73
C GLN A 98 9.29 -13.41 3.77
N LYS A 99 8.97 -12.12 3.85
CA LYS A 99 7.92 -11.62 4.75
C LYS A 99 6.55 -12.13 4.36
N LYS A 100 6.28 -12.26 3.06
CA LYS A 100 5.01 -12.78 2.57
C LYS A 100 4.72 -14.16 3.12
N SER A 101 5.72 -15.02 3.29
CA SER A 101 5.53 -16.35 3.82
C SER A 101 5.06 -16.33 5.28
N VAL A 102 5.28 -15.25 6.00
CA VAL A 102 4.85 -15.06 7.38
C VAL A 102 3.36 -14.73 7.47
N TYR A 103 2.81 -14.14 6.42
CA TYR A 103 1.43 -13.66 6.40
C TYR A 103 0.45 -14.61 5.70
N VAL A 104 0.93 -15.76 5.29
CA VAL A 104 0.08 -16.82 4.71
C VAL A 104 -0.69 -17.62 5.78
#